data_e629c1fb07085b1d71fd802cc7fdcfe0
#
_entry.id   e629c1fb07085b1d71fd802cc7fdcfe0
#
_cell.length_a   1.000
_cell.length_b   1.000
_cell.length_c   1.000
_cell.angle_alpha   90.00
_cell.angle_beta   90.00
_cell.angle_gamma   90.00
#
_symmetry.space_group_name_H-M   'P 1'
#
loop_
_entity.id
_entity.type
_entity.pdbx_description
1 polymer ?
#
loop_
_entity_poly.entity_id
_entity_poly.type
_entity_poly.pdbx_seq_one_letter_code
_entity_poly.pdbx_strand_id
1 'polypeptide(L)'
;MLIEAAVEIIRTEGYAALSARRLAEKVGLKRQIVHYYFRTIDELLLATVRHYGDRGLAALSETMRDDPLRAIWEVQADASATTFAFMAMATHRPAVKKEVLRYMDKFRRLQTTAITDYYASRGVRTSVPPVAIAIILQSVSQALSAEASLGCTRGHAETRALVGKLLDALAAGASPGAPVKE
;
A
#
# COMPACT_ATOMS: atom_id res chain seq x y z
N MET A 1 18.37 -10.37 -2.39
CA MET A 1 19.50 -9.42 -2.37
C MET A 1 19.37 -8.28 -3.39
N LEU A 2 19.48 -8.48 -4.72
CA LEU A 2 19.40 -7.37 -5.71
C LEU A 2 18.06 -6.64 -5.69
N ILE A 3 16.93 -7.36 -5.64
CA ILE A 3 15.60 -6.75 -5.65
C ILE A 3 15.33 -5.99 -4.34
N GLU A 4 15.74 -6.52 -3.20
CA GLU A 4 15.61 -5.83 -1.90
C GLU A 4 16.44 -4.54 -1.87
N ALA A 5 17.67 -4.59 -2.38
CA ALA A 5 18.49 -3.39 -2.52
C ALA A 5 17.88 -2.37 -3.49
N ALA A 6 17.19 -2.83 -4.54
CA ALA A 6 16.45 -1.95 -5.45
C ALA A 6 15.25 -1.28 -4.76
N VAL A 7 14.47 -2.02 -3.96
CA VAL A 7 13.38 -1.46 -3.12
C VAL A 7 13.95 -0.40 -2.19
N GLU A 8 15.06 -0.71 -1.52
CA GLU A 8 15.71 0.20 -0.58
C GLU A 8 16.21 1.48 -1.25
N ILE A 9 16.81 1.41 -2.45
CA ILE A 9 17.20 2.59 -3.23
C ILE A 9 15.96 3.44 -3.57
N ILE A 10 14.88 2.81 -4.05
CA ILE A 10 13.64 3.52 -4.39
C ILE A 10 13.08 4.23 -3.15
N ARG A 11 13.09 3.58 -1.99
CA ARG A 11 12.57 4.12 -0.74
C ARG A 11 13.38 5.30 -0.20
N THR A 12 14.73 5.19 -0.24
CA THR A 12 15.63 6.16 0.42
C THR A 12 16.17 7.24 -0.50
N GLU A 13 16.34 6.95 -1.78
CA GLU A 13 16.99 7.82 -2.76
C GLU A 13 16.04 8.23 -3.90
N GLY A 14 14.84 7.64 -3.94
CA GLY A 14 13.87 7.83 -5.01
C GLY A 14 14.14 6.93 -6.23
N TYR A 15 13.09 6.73 -7.03
CA TYR A 15 13.17 5.81 -8.18
C TYR A 15 14.14 6.26 -9.28
N ALA A 16 14.41 7.57 -9.39
CA ALA A 16 15.35 8.12 -10.36
C ALA A 16 16.82 7.73 -10.09
N ALA A 17 17.14 7.43 -8.83
CA ALA A 17 18.47 6.97 -8.43
C ALA A 17 18.72 5.50 -8.83
N LEU A 18 17.67 4.71 -9.10
CA LEU A 18 17.83 3.31 -9.43
C LEU A 18 18.47 3.12 -10.81
N SER A 19 19.67 2.58 -10.81
CA SER A 19 20.44 2.21 -12.00
C SER A 19 21.26 0.95 -11.73
N ALA A 20 21.68 0.26 -12.79
CA ALA A 20 22.55 -0.92 -12.66
C ALA A 20 23.86 -0.59 -11.91
N ARG A 21 24.41 0.61 -12.10
CA ARG A 21 25.59 1.10 -11.39
C ARG A 21 25.30 1.26 -9.90
N ARG A 22 24.26 2.06 -9.56
CA ARG A 22 23.91 2.36 -8.17
C ARG A 22 23.54 1.08 -7.40
N LEU A 23 22.82 0.16 -8.05
CA LEU A 23 22.47 -1.12 -7.46
C LEU A 23 23.72 -1.99 -7.20
N ALA A 24 24.63 -2.07 -8.16
CA ALA A 24 25.89 -2.82 -8.02
C ALA A 24 26.75 -2.26 -6.86
N GLU A 25 26.88 -0.92 -6.77
CA GLU A 25 27.56 -0.23 -5.67
C GLU A 25 26.95 -0.58 -4.32
N LYS A 26 25.61 -0.53 -4.20
CA LYS A 26 24.90 -0.79 -2.94
C LYS A 26 25.10 -2.22 -2.42
N VAL A 27 25.24 -3.19 -3.32
CA VAL A 27 25.38 -4.62 -2.94
C VAL A 27 26.82 -5.13 -3.03
N GLY A 28 27.79 -4.28 -3.36
CA GLY A 28 29.20 -4.65 -3.46
C GLY A 28 29.53 -5.59 -4.64
N LEU A 29 28.75 -5.49 -5.73
CA LEU A 29 28.92 -6.33 -6.92
C LEU A 29 29.46 -5.52 -8.11
N LYS A 30 29.99 -6.23 -9.10
CA LYS A 30 30.32 -5.62 -10.40
C LYS A 30 29.04 -5.35 -11.19
N ARG A 31 28.98 -4.20 -11.90
CA ARG A 31 27.83 -3.83 -12.76
C ARG A 31 27.42 -4.92 -13.75
N GLN A 32 28.38 -5.67 -14.27
CA GLN A 32 28.14 -6.80 -15.20
C GLN A 32 27.23 -7.88 -14.60
N ILE A 33 27.32 -8.11 -13.28
CA ILE A 33 26.47 -9.09 -12.59
C ILE A 33 25.01 -8.60 -12.58
N VAL A 34 24.77 -7.32 -12.34
CA VAL A 34 23.42 -6.75 -12.41
C VAL A 34 22.85 -6.92 -13.84
N HIS A 35 23.63 -6.63 -14.88
CA HIS A 35 23.23 -6.83 -16.28
C HIS A 35 23.01 -8.29 -16.66
N TYR A 36 23.68 -9.22 -16.00
CA TYR A 36 23.44 -10.65 -16.20
C TYR A 36 22.02 -11.06 -15.75
N TYR A 37 21.54 -10.50 -14.62
CA TYR A 37 20.20 -10.79 -14.10
C TYR A 37 19.11 -9.94 -14.74
N PHE A 38 19.42 -8.69 -15.06
CA PHE A 38 18.45 -7.72 -15.61
C PHE A 38 19.06 -7.00 -16.81
N ARG A 39 18.59 -7.36 -18.00
CA ARG A 39 19.10 -6.79 -19.26
C ARG A 39 18.74 -5.33 -19.40
N THR A 40 17.59 -4.93 -18.86
CA THR A 40 17.07 -3.55 -18.90
C THR A 40 16.69 -3.08 -17.50
N ILE A 41 16.63 -1.76 -17.35
CA ILE A 41 16.12 -1.16 -16.10
C ILE A 41 14.63 -1.49 -15.90
N ASP A 42 13.86 -1.63 -16.96
CA ASP A 42 12.44 -1.97 -16.89
C ASP A 42 12.24 -3.42 -16.36
N GLU A 43 13.08 -4.36 -16.74
CA GLU A 43 13.07 -5.71 -16.15
C GLU A 43 13.34 -5.68 -14.65
N LEU A 44 14.32 -4.90 -14.21
CA LEU A 44 14.61 -4.70 -12.79
C LEU A 44 13.42 -4.06 -12.05
N LEU A 45 12.84 -3.00 -12.62
CA LEU A 45 11.69 -2.30 -12.04
C LEU A 45 10.47 -3.22 -11.94
N LEU A 46 10.17 -4.00 -12.97
CA LEU A 46 9.07 -4.98 -12.95
C LEU A 46 9.29 -6.04 -11.86
N ALA A 47 10.51 -6.58 -11.76
CA ALA A 47 10.85 -7.55 -10.72
C ALA A 47 10.71 -6.93 -9.32
N THR A 48 11.10 -5.66 -9.16
CA THR A 48 10.98 -4.91 -7.90
C THR A 48 9.52 -4.68 -7.51
N VAL A 49 8.67 -4.24 -8.45
CA VAL A 49 7.22 -4.06 -8.23
C VAL A 49 6.56 -5.38 -7.83
N ARG A 50 6.92 -6.49 -8.52
CA ARG A 50 6.37 -7.82 -8.20
C ARG A 50 6.75 -8.26 -6.80
N HIS A 51 8.03 -8.19 -6.48
CA HIS A 51 8.53 -8.60 -5.17
C HIS A 51 7.89 -7.80 -4.03
N TYR A 52 7.83 -6.47 -4.19
CA TYR A 52 7.21 -5.59 -3.21
C TYR A 52 5.71 -5.88 -3.07
N GLY A 53 5.02 -6.03 -4.20
CA GLY A 53 3.58 -6.32 -4.24
C GLY A 53 3.23 -7.68 -3.62
N ASP A 54 3.99 -8.74 -3.94
CA ASP A 54 3.72 -10.08 -3.38
C ASP A 54 3.96 -10.11 -1.87
N ARG A 55 5.04 -9.49 -1.38
CA ARG A 55 5.29 -9.35 0.06
C ARG A 55 4.21 -8.53 0.78
N GLY A 56 3.81 -7.41 0.17
CA GLY A 56 2.76 -6.56 0.71
C GLY A 56 1.40 -7.28 0.79
N LEU A 57 1.03 -8.05 -0.25
CA LEU A 57 -0.19 -8.88 -0.23
C LEU A 57 -0.15 -9.95 0.87
N ALA A 58 0.98 -10.63 1.03
CA ALA A 58 1.14 -11.64 2.07
C ALA A 58 1.01 -11.03 3.48
N ALA A 59 1.73 -9.93 3.74
CA ALA A 59 1.69 -9.23 5.02
C ALA A 59 0.28 -8.70 5.33
N LEU A 60 -0.38 -8.06 4.35
CA LEU A 60 -1.73 -7.54 4.53
C LEU A 60 -2.74 -8.67 4.76
N SER A 61 -2.64 -9.78 4.03
CA SER A 61 -3.52 -10.94 4.24
C SER A 61 -3.42 -11.49 5.67
N GLU A 62 -2.23 -11.44 6.26
CA GLU A 62 -2.03 -11.91 7.63
C GLU A 62 -2.62 -10.94 8.66
N THR A 63 -2.37 -9.65 8.51
CA THR A 63 -2.86 -8.63 9.44
C THR A 63 -4.37 -8.45 9.40
N MET A 64 -5.02 -8.76 8.25
CA MET A 64 -6.48 -8.61 8.08
C MET A 64 -7.31 -9.78 8.64
N ARG A 65 -6.70 -10.81 9.23
CA ARG A 65 -7.44 -12.02 9.68
C ARG A 65 -8.50 -11.71 10.74
N ASP A 66 -8.17 -10.87 11.70
CA ASP A 66 -9.04 -10.60 12.85
C ASP A 66 -9.86 -9.32 12.68
N ASP A 67 -9.22 -8.24 12.21
CA ASP A 67 -9.84 -6.93 12.00
C ASP A 67 -9.32 -6.29 10.70
N PRO A 68 -9.97 -6.56 9.56
CA PRO A 68 -9.56 -5.99 8.28
C PRO A 68 -9.74 -4.47 8.21
N LEU A 69 -10.66 -3.89 8.97
CA LEU A 69 -10.90 -2.45 8.96
C LEU A 69 -9.71 -1.71 9.57
N ARG A 70 -9.27 -2.15 10.75
CA ARG A 70 -8.09 -1.59 11.42
C ARG A 70 -6.81 -1.90 10.67
N ALA A 71 -6.64 -3.12 10.17
CA ALA A 71 -5.45 -3.50 9.39
C ALA A 71 -5.25 -2.64 8.14
N ILE A 72 -6.32 -2.31 7.41
CA ILE A 72 -6.26 -1.43 6.24
C ILE A 72 -5.91 0.01 6.67
N TRP A 73 -6.42 0.46 7.81
CA TRP A 73 -6.14 1.78 8.34
C TRP A 73 -4.69 1.93 8.82
N GLU A 74 -4.11 0.90 9.43
CA GLU A 74 -2.79 0.92 10.08
C GLU A 74 -1.62 0.66 9.10
N VAL A 75 -1.81 0.90 7.80
CA VAL A 75 -0.73 0.78 6.81
C VAL A 75 0.46 1.66 7.21
N GLN A 76 1.66 1.05 7.24
CA GLN A 76 2.87 1.73 7.67
C GLN A 76 3.30 2.85 6.70
N ALA A 77 3.86 3.92 7.23
CA ALA A 77 4.32 5.08 6.47
C ALA A 77 5.32 4.72 5.35
N ASP A 78 6.27 3.82 5.64
CA ASP A 78 7.26 3.34 4.65
C ASP A 78 6.61 2.60 3.47
N ALA A 79 5.56 1.83 3.72
CA ALA A 79 4.80 1.16 2.67
C ALA A 79 4.11 2.18 1.76
N SER A 80 3.59 3.27 2.32
CA SER A 80 2.95 4.34 1.58
C SER A 80 3.94 5.08 0.67
N ALA A 81 5.12 5.46 1.16
CA ALA A 81 6.14 6.15 0.38
C ALA A 81 6.60 5.33 -0.84
N THR A 82 6.85 4.03 -0.65
CA THR A 82 7.24 3.12 -1.75
C THR A 82 6.11 2.95 -2.77
N THR A 83 4.87 2.86 -2.31
CA THR A 83 3.68 2.78 -3.18
C THR A 83 3.56 4.04 -4.04
N PHE A 84 3.69 5.23 -3.46
CA PHE A 84 3.66 6.48 -4.23
C PHE A 84 4.82 6.57 -5.24
N ALA A 85 6.02 6.11 -4.90
CA ALA A 85 7.15 6.05 -5.83
C ALA A 85 6.84 5.15 -7.04
N PHE A 86 6.22 3.98 -6.84
CA PHE A 86 5.79 3.12 -7.93
C PHE A 86 4.66 3.73 -8.77
N MET A 87 3.71 4.41 -8.15
CA MET A 87 2.64 5.10 -8.87
C MET A 87 3.20 6.24 -9.74
N ALA A 88 4.09 7.05 -9.20
CA ALA A 88 4.77 8.12 -9.95
C ALA A 88 5.56 7.56 -11.14
N MET A 89 6.30 6.48 -10.94
CA MET A 89 7.07 5.80 -12.00
C MET A 89 6.14 5.24 -13.09
N ALA A 90 4.99 4.69 -12.71
CA ALA A 90 4.01 4.11 -13.63
C ALA A 90 3.43 5.13 -14.61
N THR A 91 3.42 6.43 -14.28
CA THR A 91 2.92 7.49 -15.18
C THR A 91 3.77 7.63 -16.45
N HIS A 92 5.06 7.26 -16.39
CA HIS A 92 6.01 7.43 -17.48
C HIS A 92 6.51 6.11 -18.09
N ARG A 93 6.09 4.94 -17.57
CA ARG A 93 6.57 3.61 -18.01
C ARG A 93 5.40 2.63 -18.21
N PRO A 94 4.95 2.39 -19.46
CA PRO A 94 3.76 1.57 -19.74
C PRO A 94 3.84 0.14 -19.17
N ALA A 95 5.02 -0.51 -19.23
CA ALA A 95 5.21 -1.86 -18.68
C ALA A 95 5.04 -1.87 -17.16
N VAL A 96 5.65 -0.90 -16.47
CA VAL A 96 5.51 -0.73 -15.02
C VAL A 96 4.07 -0.39 -14.63
N LYS A 97 3.41 0.49 -15.40
CA LYS A 97 1.99 0.85 -15.19
C LYS A 97 1.08 -0.37 -15.18
N LYS A 98 1.23 -1.26 -16.17
CA LYS A 98 0.43 -2.50 -16.24
C LYS A 98 0.59 -3.36 -15.00
N GLU A 99 1.82 -3.48 -14.51
CA GLU A 99 2.11 -4.29 -13.32
C GLU A 99 1.62 -3.64 -12.03
N VAL A 100 1.79 -2.33 -11.87
CA VAL A 100 1.26 -1.57 -10.73
C VAL A 100 -0.27 -1.68 -10.66
N LEU A 101 -0.98 -1.49 -11.79
CA LEU A 101 -2.43 -1.65 -11.86
C LEU A 101 -2.88 -3.07 -11.48
N ARG A 102 -2.14 -4.10 -11.91
CA ARG A 102 -2.40 -5.49 -11.53
C ARG A 102 -2.32 -5.69 -10.01
N TYR A 103 -1.33 -5.11 -9.35
CA TYR A 103 -1.21 -5.19 -7.88
C TYR A 103 -2.27 -4.35 -7.18
N MET A 104 -2.58 -3.16 -7.66
CA MET A 104 -3.68 -2.35 -7.10
C MET A 104 -5.00 -3.13 -7.12
N ASP A 105 -5.32 -3.83 -8.21
CA ASP A 105 -6.51 -4.67 -8.30
C ASP A 105 -6.46 -5.86 -7.32
N LYS A 106 -5.32 -6.56 -7.21
CA LYS A 106 -5.13 -7.64 -6.23
C LYS A 106 -5.33 -7.17 -4.79
N PHE A 107 -4.70 -6.06 -4.39
CA PHE A 107 -4.89 -5.46 -3.07
C PHE A 107 -6.36 -5.09 -2.83
N ARG A 108 -7.01 -4.49 -3.81
CA ARG A 108 -8.42 -4.11 -3.72
C ARG A 108 -9.34 -5.31 -3.52
N ARG A 109 -9.12 -6.36 -4.28
CA ARG A 109 -9.88 -7.62 -4.12
C ARG A 109 -9.66 -8.22 -2.74
N LEU A 110 -8.41 -8.34 -2.31
CA LEU A 110 -8.07 -8.90 -1.00
C LEU A 110 -8.78 -8.14 0.13
N GLN A 111 -8.70 -6.80 0.13
CA GLN A 111 -9.36 -5.94 1.12
C GLN A 111 -10.88 -6.08 1.08
N THR A 112 -11.47 -6.05 -0.12
CA THR A 112 -12.92 -6.16 -0.30
C THR A 112 -13.44 -7.50 0.20
N THR A 113 -12.77 -8.60 -0.13
CA THR A 113 -13.12 -9.95 0.34
C THR A 113 -13.01 -10.03 1.86
N ALA A 114 -11.90 -9.57 2.45
CA ALA A 114 -11.70 -9.61 3.89
C ALA A 114 -12.78 -8.82 4.67
N ILE A 115 -13.17 -7.63 4.19
CA ILE A 115 -14.25 -6.84 4.81
C ILE A 115 -15.60 -7.56 4.64
N THR A 116 -15.87 -8.17 3.48
CA THR A 116 -17.11 -8.90 3.24
C THR A 116 -17.24 -10.10 4.19
N ASP A 117 -16.18 -10.89 4.31
CA ASP A 117 -16.13 -12.06 5.18
C ASP A 117 -16.23 -11.68 6.66
N TYR A 118 -15.60 -10.57 7.04
CA TYR A 118 -15.68 -9.98 8.39
C TYR A 118 -17.13 -9.65 8.78
N TYR A 119 -17.89 -9.02 7.90
CA TYR A 119 -19.30 -8.73 8.15
C TYR A 119 -20.17 -9.99 8.13
N ALA A 120 -19.93 -10.90 7.17
CA ALA A 120 -20.67 -12.14 7.07
C ALA A 120 -20.51 -13.00 8.34
N SER A 121 -19.29 -13.14 8.86
CA SER A 121 -19.00 -13.95 10.06
C SER A 121 -19.64 -13.39 11.34
N ARG A 122 -19.95 -12.10 11.36
CA ARG A 122 -20.59 -11.42 12.50
C ARG A 122 -22.09 -11.22 12.34
N GLY A 123 -22.67 -11.65 11.22
CA GLY A 123 -24.08 -11.39 10.90
C GLY A 123 -24.41 -9.90 10.73
N VAL A 124 -23.40 -9.08 10.49
CA VAL A 124 -23.56 -7.63 10.35
C VAL A 124 -23.97 -7.29 8.93
N ARG A 125 -25.06 -6.52 8.80
CA ARG A 125 -25.52 -5.98 7.50
C ARG A 125 -25.13 -4.52 7.43
N THR A 126 -24.44 -4.12 6.34
CA THR A 126 -24.07 -2.73 6.07
C THR A 126 -24.62 -2.29 4.72
N SER A 127 -25.02 -1.02 4.62
CA SER A 127 -25.39 -0.37 3.35
C SER A 127 -24.17 0.20 2.63
N VAL A 128 -22.99 0.23 3.28
CA VAL A 128 -21.77 0.78 2.70
C VAL A 128 -21.04 -0.32 1.94
N PRO A 129 -20.76 -0.15 0.64
CA PRO A 129 -20.03 -1.15 -0.12
C PRO A 129 -18.63 -1.41 0.46
N PRO A 130 -18.22 -2.68 0.70
CA PRO A 130 -16.90 -3.01 1.24
C PRO A 130 -15.73 -2.40 0.46
N VAL A 131 -15.85 -2.32 -0.87
CA VAL A 131 -14.84 -1.68 -1.72
C VAL A 131 -14.68 -0.19 -1.42
N ALA A 132 -15.77 0.52 -1.11
CA ALA A 132 -15.72 1.94 -0.77
C ALA A 132 -15.05 2.15 0.59
N ILE A 133 -15.36 1.31 1.58
CA ILE A 133 -14.71 1.31 2.89
C ILE A 133 -13.19 1.12 2.71
N ALA A 134 -12.77 0.11 1.95
CA ALA A 134 -11.36 -0.17 1.69
C ALA A 134 -10.65 1.02 1.04
N ILE A 135 -11.26 1.67 0.04
CA ILE A 135 -10.68 2.84 -0.64
C ILE A 135 -10.50 4.00 0.33
N ILE A 136 -11.54 4.34 1.08
CA ILE A 136 -11.51 5.50 2.00
C ILE A 136 -10.45 5.29 3.08
N LEU A 137 -10.48 4.16 3.78
CA LEU A 137 -9.52 3.88 4.86
C LEU A 137 -8.08 3.91 4.35
N GLN A 138 -7.79 3.21 3.24
CA GLN A 138 -6.46 3.19 2.67
C GLN A 138 -6.01 4.57 2.19
N SER A 139 -6.87 5.32 1.48
CA SER A 139 -6.49 6.61 0.92
C SER A 139 -6.20 7.65 2.00
N VAL A 140 -7.02 7.70 3.06
CA VAL A 140 -6.79 8.62 4.18
C VAL A 140 -5.52 8.23 4.94
N SER A 141 -5.32 6.95 5.25
CA SER A 141 -4.11 6.46 5.90
C SER A 141 -2.85 6.80 5.10
N GLN A 142 -2.85 6.56 3.78
CA GLN A 142 -1.74 6.90 2.90
C GLN A 142 -1.48 8.40 2.82
N ALA A 143 -2.53 9.22 2.75
CA ALA A 143 -2.38 10.68 2.74
C ALA A 143 -1.71 11.19 4.01
N LEU A 144 -2.21 10.80 5.20
CA LEU A 144 -1.60 11.17 6.47
C LEU A 144 -0.14 10.71 6.59
N SER A 145 0.17 9.51 6.10
CA SER A 145 1.52 8.98 6.11
C SER A 145 2.46 9.78 5.19
N ALA A 146 1.98 10.13 3.99
CA ALA A 146 2.75 10.94 3.05
C ALA A 146 3.01 12.35 3.59
N GLU A 147 2.00 13.01 4.15
CA GLU A 147 2.13 14.34 4.75
C GLU A 147 3.08 14.33 5.95
N ALA A 148 2.97 13.31 6.83
CA ALA A 148 3.86 13.14 7.97
C ALA A 148 5.32 12.97 7.54
N SER A 149 5.59 12.26 6.45
CA SER A 149 6.93 12.09 5.90
C SER A 149 7.57 13.39 5.42
N LEU A 150 6.73 14.39 5.10
CA LEU A 150 7.13 15.74 4.72
C LEU A 150 7.13 16.73 5.91
N GLY A 151 6.82 16.26 7.13
CA GLY A 151 6.75 17.09 8.32
C GLY A 151 5.42 17.85 8.49
N CYS A 152 4.42 17.60 7.65
CA CYS A 152 3.09 18.19 7.77
C CYS A 152 2.19 17.28 8.63
N THR A 153 1.78 17.75 9.81
CA THR A 153 0.94 16.95 10.74
C THR A 153 -0.30 17.67 11.22
N ARG A 154 -0.59 18.86 10.68
CA ARG A 154 -1.74 19.66 11.08
C ARG A 154 -3.05 18.93 10.75
N GLY A 155 -3.91 18.73 11.76
CA GLY A 155 -5.19 18.03 11.62
C GLY A 155 -5.09 16.50 11.66
N HIS A 156 -3.88 15.92 11.78
CA HIS A 156 -3.71 14.46 11.82
C HIS A 156 -4.33 13.83 13.07
N ALA A 157 -4.21 14.48 14.23
CA ALA A 157 -4.77 13.96 15.47
C ALA A 157 -6.30 13.90 15.41
N GLU A 158 -6.92 14.96 14.92
CA GLU A 158 -8.38 15.07 14.75
C GLU A 158 -8.88 14.05 13.72
N THR A 159 -8.17 13.90 12.59
CA THR A 159 -8.50 12.92 11.56
C THR A 159 -8.40 11.50 12.10
N ARG A 160 -7.35 11.15 12.85
CA ARG A 160 -7.20 9.83 13.49
C ARG A 160 -8.29 9.55 14.50
N ALA A 161 -8.67 10.55 15.32
CA ALA A 161 -9.76 10.43 16.28
C ALA A 161 -11.11 10.21 15.59
N LEU A 162 -11.37 10.93 14.48
CA LEU A 162 -12.58 10.75 13.69
C LEU A 162 -12.62 9.36 13.03
N VAL A 163 -11.51 8.93 12.41
CA VAL A 163 -11.45 7.60 11.79
C VAL A 163 -11.58 6.50 12.83
N GLY A 164 -11.04 6.66 14.05
CA GLY A 164 -11.25 5.71 15.14
C GLY A 164 -12.74 5.49 15.44
N LYS A 165 -13.51 6.59 15.60
CA LYS A 165 -14.98 6.52 15.79
C LYS A 165 -15.68 5.88 14.58
N LEU A 166 -15.22 6.18 13.37
CA LEU A 166 -15.77 5.60 12.14
C LEU A 166 -15.51 4.09 12.07
N LEU A 167 -14.32 3.64 12.45
CA LEU A 167 -13.98 2.21 12.51
C LEU A 167 -14.90 1.45 13.49
N ASP A 168 -15.13 2.01 14.67
CA ASP A 168 -16.03 1.42 15.67
C ASP A 168 -17.48 1.34 15.14
N ALA A 169 -17.96 2.39 14.49
CA ALA A 169 -19.29 2.41 13.86
C ALA A 169 -19.40 1.41 12.72
N LEU A 170 -18.39 1.32 11.84
CA LEU A 170 -18.35 0.36 10.74
C LEU A 170 -18.29 -1.08 11.27
N ALA A 171 -17.53 -1.36 12.32
CA ALA A 171 -17.47 -2.68 12.95
C ALA A 171 -18.83 -3.12 13.50
N ALA A 172 -19.64 -2.18 13.98
CA ALA A 172 -21.02 -2.42 14.40
C ALA A 172 -22.06 -2.47 13.26
N GLY A 173 -21.63 -2.26 12.00
CA GLY A 173 -22.53 -2.22 10.84
C GLY A 173 -23.34 -0.94 10.69
N ALA A 174 -23.00 0.10 11.44
CA ALA A 174 -23.67 1.39 11.32
C ALA A 174 -23.33 2.07 9.99
N SER A 175 -24.35 2.64 9.34
CA SER A 175 -24.14 3.48 8.16
C SER A 175 -23.61 4.85 8.62
N PRO A 176 -22.56 5.40 7.98
CA PRO A 176 -22.15 6.77 8.20
C PRO A 176 -23.32 7.71 7.89
N GLY A 177 -23.80 8.44 8.90
CA GLY A 177 -24.94 9.36 8.78
C GLY A 177 -26.25 8.87 9.41
N ALA A 178 -26.30 7.69 10.03
CA ALA A 178 -27.41 7.36 10.91
C ALA A 178 -27.32 8.24 12.18
N PRO A 179 -28.43 8.90 12.61
CA PRO A 179 -28.40 9.68 13.83
C PRO A 179 -28.01 8.77 15.01
N VAL A 180 -27.05 9.25 15.80
CA VAL A 180 -26.70 8.61 17.08
C VAL A 180 -27.97 8.68 17.92
N LYS A 181 -28.57 7.53 18.20
CA LYS A 181 -29.66 7.50 19.20
C LYS A 181 -29.04 7.83 20.56
N GLU A 182 -29.42 8.97 21.13
CA GLU A 182 -29.15 9.33 22.51
C GLU A 182 -29.74 8.30 23.48
#